data_22cdf3b08907749e9c6b3a6e428f77c8
#
_entry.id   22cdf3b08907749e9c6b3a6e428f77c8
#
_cell.length_a   1.000
_cell.length_b   1.000
_cell.length_c   1.000
_cell.angle_alpha   90.00
_cell.angle_beta   90.00
_cell.angle_gamma   90.00
#
_symmetry.space_group_name_H-M   'P 1'
#
loop_
_entity.id
_entity.type
_entity.pdbx_description
1 polymer ?
#
loop_
_entity_poly.entity_id
_entity_poly.type
_entity_poly.pdbx_seq_one_letter_code
_entity_poly.pdbx_strand_id
1 'polypeptide(L)'
;QNILKVKILFTGSSLMEQFPICEIARSKGFDEVIYNRGVGGLNTDEFLENINTLLLDLEPSKIFINIGTNDITEARYGDKWMSHLMGNFCKIIETARDRIPNAEIYIMAFYPANLHLPWHTEEAIQWMKLRTSENIRMCNEHLKEIANKYECYYIDCNAGLVNENGEQKPEYAIDGVHMYANGYLNVFEVVKSYLN
;
A
#
# COMPACT_ATOMS: atom_id res chain seq x y z
N GLN A 1 -9.36 -32.32 13.82
CA GLN A 1 -9.81 -31.26 12.88
C GLN A 1 -8.63 -30.33 12.65
N ASN A 2 -8.08 -30.33 11.44
CA ASN A 2 -7.12 -29.32 11.02
C ASN A 2 -7.88 -27.99 10.93
N ILE A 3 -7.75 -27.15 11.92
CA ILE A 3 -8.20 -25.77 11.83
C ILE A 3 -7.26 -25.11 10.82
N LEU A 4 -7.77 -24.83 9.62
CA LEU A 4 -7.03 -24.04 8.62
C LEU A 4 -6.76 -22.67 9.24
N LYS A 5 -5.49 -22.37 9.50
CA LYS A 5 -5.11 -21.03 9.96
C LYS A 5 -5.47 -20.02 8.89
N VAL A 6 -6.06 -18.91 9.31
CA VAL A 6 -6.27 -17.74 8.44
C VAL A 6 -4.91 -17.31 7.88
N LYS A 7 -4.80 -17.22 6.56
CA LYS A 7 -3.61 -16.72 5.87
C LYS A 7 -3.82 -15.26 5.57
N ILE A 8 -2.98 -14.43 6.11
CA ILE A 8 -2.99 -12.98 5.90
C ILE A 8 -1.87 -12.61 4.97
N LEU A 9 -2.19 -11.93 3.88
CA LEU A 9 -1.23 -11.46 2.90
C LEU A 9 -1.15 -9.94 2.91
N PHE A 10 0.07 -9.44 3.06
CA PHE A 10 0.44 -8.05 2.77
C PHE A 10 1.16 -8.03 1.42
N THR A 11 0.70 -7.22 0.47
CA THR A 11 1.27 -7.17 -0.88
C THR A 11 1.28 -5.74 -1.41
N GLY A 12 2.26 -5.44 -2.27
CA GLY A 12 2.46 -4.11 -2.83
C GLY A 12 3.88 -3.89 -3.34
N SER A 13 4.32 -2.64 -3.29
CA SER A 13 5.66 -2.22 -3.71
C SER A 13 6.63 -2.11 -2.51
N SER A 14 7.65 -1.24 -2.64
CA SER A 14 8.66 -1.03 -1.60
C SER A 14 8.08 -0.62 -0.24
N LEU A 15 7.00 0.14 -0.23
CA LEU A 15 6.33 0.55 1.01
C LEU A 15 5.72 -0.64 1.76
N MET A 16 5.34 -1.69 1.06
CA MET A 16 4.93 -2.94 1.67
C MET A 16 6.13 -3.84 1.98
N GLU A 17 7.10 -3.96 1.05
CA GLU A 17 8.32 -4.75 1.27
C GLU A 17 9.03 -4.37 2.57
N GLN A 18 9.12 -3.06 2.84
CA GLN A 18 9.79 -2.50 4.01
C GLN A 18 8.94 -2.52 5.29
N PHE A 19 7.66 -2.88 5.21
CA PHE A 19 6.80 -3.00 6.38
C PHE A 19 7.16 -4.27 7.17
N PRO A 20 7.80 -4.16 8.35
CA PRO A 20 8.19 -5.33 9.15
C PRO A 20 6.98 -5.91 9.90
N ILE A 21 5.90 -6.18 9.17
CA ILE A 21 4.61 -6.60 9.73
C ILE A 21 4.72 -7.91 10.51
N CYS A 22 5.46 -8.89 10.00
CA CYS A 22 5.61 -10.19 10.65
C CYS A 22 6.32 -10.06 12.01
N GLU A 23 7.38 -9.25 12.07
CA GLU A 23 8.14 -9.00 13.31
C GLU A 23 7.31 -8.23 14.32
N ILE A 24 6.62 -7.16 13.86
CA ILE A 24 5.79 -6.33 14.73
C ILE A 24 4.62 -7.14 15.28
N ALA A 25 3.88 -7.85 14.44
CA ALA A 25 2.74 -8.66 14.86
C ALA A 25 3.17 -9.73 15.87
N ARG A 26 4.25 -10.44 15.59
CA ARG A 26 4.80 -11.46 16.52
C ARG A 26 5.20 -10.84 17.86
N SER A 27 5.86 -9.68 17.85
CA SER A 27 6.27 -8.98 19.08
C SER A 27 5.08 -8.51 19.92
N LYS A 28 3.91 -8.35 19.31
CA LYS A 28 2.65 -7.96 19.95
C LYS A 28 1.73 -9.14 20.29
N GLY A 29 2.21 -10.38 20.09
CA GLY A 29 1.48 -11.60 20.47
C GLY A 29 0.46 -12.09 19.47
N PHE A 30 0.52 -11.64 18.20
CA PHE A 30 -0.31 -12.18 17.13
C PHE A 30 0.30 -13.50 16.61
N ASP A 31 -0.53 -14.55 16.55
CA ASP A 31 -0.13 -15.90 16.12
C ASP A 31 -0.60 -16.27 14.72
N GLU A 32 -1.22 -15.34 14.00
CA GLU A 32 -1.70 -15.51 12.64
C GLU A 32 -0.53 -15.77 11.68
N VAL A 33 -0.80 -16.51 10.62
CA VAL A 33 0.15 -16.71 9.53
C VAL A 33 0.11 -15.49 8.61
N ILE A 34 1.13 -14.67 8.71
CA ILE A 34 1.27 -13.44 7.91
C ILE A 34 2.38 -13.63 6.88
N TYR A 35 2.05 -13.32 5.62
CA TYR A 35 2.99 -13.27 4.50
C TYR A 35 3.16 -11.82 4.06
N ASN A 36 4.38 -11.42 3.77
CA ASN A 36 4.66 -10.17 3.08
C ASN A 36 5.25 -10.46 1.69
N ARG A 37 4.53 -10.07 0.64
CA ARG A 37 4.92 -10.20 -0.78
C ARG A 37 5.11 -8.82 -1.43
N GLY A 38 5.47 -7.80 -0.66
CA GLY A 38 5.91 -6.52 -1.19
C GLY A 38 7.21 -6.68 -1.98
N VAL A 39 7.31 -6.00 -3.13
CA VAL A 39 8.53 -5.99 -3.98
C VAL A 39 8.84 -4.56 -4.39
N GLY A 40 10.05 -4.11 -4.06
CA GLY A 40 10.52 -2.75 -4.33
C GLY A 40 10.45 -2.37 -5.80
N GLY A 41 10.03 -1.13 -6.06
CA GLY A 41 10.01 -0.56 -7.41
C GLY A 41 8.83 -0.94 -8.29
N LEU A 42 8.01 -1.93 -7.93
CA LEU A 42 6.88 -2.34 -8.77
C LEU A 42 5.86 -1.21 -8.97
N ASN A 43 5.41 -1.06 -10.20
CA ASN A 43 4.20 -0.33 -10.56
C ASN A 43 3.04 -1.30 -10.78
N THR A 44 1.85 -0.77 -11.09
CA THR A 44 0.66 -1.60 -11.25
C THR A 44 0.68 -2.50 -12.49
N ASP A 45 1.38 -2.14 -13.58
CA ASP A 45 1.54 -3.03 -14.75
C ASP A 45 2.37 -4.26 -14.38
N GLU A 46 3.53 -4.04 -13.76
CA GLU A 46 4.40 -5.12 -13.31
C GLU A 46 3.75 -5.99 -12.24
N PHE A 47 2.93 -5.37 -11.37
CA PHE A 47 2.13 -6.13 -10.40
C PHE A 47 1.13 -7.05 -11.09
N LEU A 48 0.41 -6.57 -12.11
CA LEU A 48 -0.53 -7.38 -12.90
C LEU A 48 0.15 -8.53 -13.64
N GLU A 49 1.34 -8.29 -14.21
CA GLU A 49 2.14 -9.34 -14.87
C GLU A 49 2.53 -10.47 -13.91
N ASN A 50 2.71 -10.15 -12.62
CA ASN A 50 3.14 -11.08 -11.58
C ASN A 50 2.06 -11.39 -10.53
N ILE A 51 0.80 -11.13 -10.83
CA ILE A 51 -0.30 -11.18 -9.86
C ILE A 51 -0.46 -12.56 -9.21
N ASN A 52 -0.16 -13.64 -9.91
CA ASN A 52 -0.22 -14.98 -9.34
C ASN A 52 0.69 -15.09 -8.12
N THR A 53 1.98 -14.79 -8.29
CA THR A 53 2.97 -14.90 -7.22
C THR A 53 2.77 -13.85 -6.12
N LEU A 54 2.37 -12.63 -6.51
CA LEU A 54 2.26 -11.51 -5.57
C LEU A 54 0.98 -11.54 -4.73
N LEU A 55 -0.08 -12.24 -5.24
CA LEU A 55 -1.38 -12.16 -4.59
C LEU A 55 -2.12 -13.50 -4.53
N LEU A 56 -2.15 -14.29 -5.62
CA LEU A 56 -3.11 -15.39 -5.75
C LEU A 56 -2.61 -16.75 -5.24
N ASP A 57 -1.33 -17.08 -5.42
CA ASP A 57 -0.76 -18.42 -5.18
C ASP A 57 -0.93 -18.94 -3.74
N LEU A 58 -0.98 -18.03 -2.77
CA LEU A 58 -1.16 -18.39 -1.36
C LEU A 58 -2.61 -18.65 -0.98
N GLU A 59 -3.56 -18.32 -1.85
CA GLU A 59 -5.00 -18.40 -1.54
C GLU A 59 -5.31 -17.78 -0.16
N PRO A 60 -4.96 -16.48 0.05
CA PRO A 60 -5.11 -15.84 1.35
C PRO A 60 -6.58 -15.64 1.72
N SER A 61 -6.87 -15.66 3.01
CA SER A 61 -8.19 -15.31 3.55
C SER A 61 -8.37 -13.81 3.70
N LYS A 62 -7.26 -13.10 3.97
CA LYS A 62 -7.22 -11.63 4.09
C LYS A 62 -6.08 -11.07 3.25
N ILE A 63 -6.34 -10.00 2.52
CA ILE A 63 -5.36 -9.31 1.66
C ILE A 63 -5.30 -7.85 2.06
N PHE A 64 -4.12 -7.38 2.43
CA PHE A 64 -3.81 -5.96 2.62
C PHE A 64 -2.96 -5.51 1.44
N ILE A 65 -3.46 -4.58 0.64
CA ILE A 65 -2.80 -4.15 -0.59
C ILE A 65 -2.46 -2.66 -0.58
N ASN A 66 -1.19 -2.36 -0.89
CA ASN A 66 -0.69 -0.99 -1.12
C ASN A 66 0.24 -1.01 -2.33
N ILE A 67 -0.31 -0.75 -3.51
CA ILE A 67 0.41 -0.72 -4.80
C ILE A 67 -0.03 0.48 -5.61
N GLY A 68 0.89 1.17 -6.26
CA GLY A 68 0.57 2.23 -7.22
C GLY A 68 1.31 3.54 -7.01
N THR A 69 2.04 3.74 -5.91
CA THR A 69 2.81 4.98 -5.71
C THR A 69 3.91 5.16 -6.75
N ASN A 70 4.42 4.08 -7.35
CA ASN A 70 5.38 4.15 -8.45
C ASN A 70 4.75 4.51 -9.81
N ASP A 71 3.42 4.51 -9.88
CA ASP A 71 2.66 4.97 -11.05
C ASP A 71 2.43 6.49 -11.03
N ILE A 72 2.66 7.16 -9.90
CA ILE A 72 2.51 8.61 -9.75
C ILE A 72 3.70 9.31 -10.42
N THR A 73 3.72 9.28 -11.74
CA THR A 73 4.78 9.84 -12.58
C THR A 73 4.27 10.07 -14.00
N GLU A 74 4.76 11.11 -14.66
CA GLU A 74 4.50 11.36 -16.09
C GLU A 74 5.36 10.48 -17.01
N ALA A 75 6.40 9.84 -16.49
CA ALA A 75 7.43 9.18 -17.30
C ALA A 75 6.90 8.06 -18.21
N ARG A 76 5.78 7.41 -17.84
CA ARG A 76 5.20 6.30 -18.61
C ARG A 76 3.92 6.68 -19.35
N TYR A 77 3.02 7.43 -18.70
CA TYR A 77 1.66 7.67 -19.19
C TYR A 77 1.31 9.14 -19.33
N GLY A 78 2.31 10.04 -19.20
CA GLY A 78 2.09 11.48 -19.27
C GLY A 78 1.01 11.94 -18.30
N ASP A 79 0.09 12.75 -18.78
CA ASP A 79 -1.05 13.27 -18.01
C ASP A 79 -2.13 12.23 -17.68
N LYS A 80 -2.05 11.03 -18.28
CA LYS A 80 -2.99 9.91 -18.04
C LYS A 80 -2.58 8.98 -16.90
N TRP A 81 -1.52 9.28 -16.17
CA TRP A 81 -0.98 8.40 -15.16
C TRP A 81 -2.03 7.98 -14.11
N MET A 82 -2.88 8.91 -13.65
CA MET A 82 -3.90 8.61 -12.64
C MET A 82 -4.98 7.67 -13.18
N SER A 83 -5.51 7.93 -14.37
CA SER A 83 -6.52 7.06 -14.97
C SER A 83 -5.99 5.67 -15.28
N HIS A 84 -4.71 5.56 -15.67
CA HIS A 84 -4.05 4.28 -15.88
C HIS A 84 -3.88 3.51 -14.57
N LEU A 85 -3.34 4.17 -13.53
CA LEU A 85 -3.20 3.62 -12.19
C LEU A 85 -4.52 3.06 -11.67
N MET A 86 -5.59 3.86 -11.70
CA MET A 86 -6.90 3.44 -11.18
C MET A 86 -7.53 2.33 -12.02
N GLY A 87 -7.34 2.36 -13.34
CA GLY A 87 -7.78 1.29 -14.24
C GLY A 87 -7.07 -0.04 -13.93
N ASN A 88 -5.77 -0.02 -13.70
CA ASN A 88 -5.01 -1.21 -13.28
C ASN A 88 -5.39 -1.68 -11.89
N PHE A 89 -5.63 -0.76 -10.96
CA PHE A 89 -6.07 -1.11 -9.61
C PHE A 89 -7.41 -1.87 -9.65
N CYS A 90 -8.36 -1.39 -10.46
CA CYS A 90 -9.61 -2.13 -10.71
C CYS A 90 -9.36 -3.54 -11.22
N LYS A 91 -8.50 -3.72 -12.22
CA LYS A 91 -8.15 -5.05 -12.76
C LYS A 91 -7.55 -5.98 -11.71
N ILE A 92 -6.70 -5.45 -10.82
CA ILE A 92 -6.11 -6.22 -9.71
C ILE A 92 -7.23 -6.75 -8.80
N ILE A 93 -8.15 -5.87 -8.40
CA ILE A 93 -9.25 -6.24 -7.51
C ILE A 93 -10.24 -7.20 -8.19
N GLU A 94 -10.58 -6.95 -9.46
CA GLU A 94 -11.43 -7.84 -10.26
C GLU A 94 -10.84 -9.24 -10.35
N THR A 95 -9.53 -9.33 -10.64
CA THR A 95 -8.81 -10.63 -10.71
C THR A 95 -8.83 -11.33 -9.35
N ALA A 96 -8.61 -10.62 -8.26
CA ALA A 96 -8.67 -11.19 -6.92
C ALA A 96 -10.09 -11.71 -6.59
N ARG A 97 -11.12 -10.94 -6.89
CA ARG A 97 -12.53 -11.36 -6.69
C ARG A 97 -12.92 -12.58 -7.51
N ASP A 98 -12.43 -12.67 -8.75
CA ASP A 98 -12.68 -13.83 -9.63
C ASP A 98 -11.99 -15.11 -9.13
N ARG A 99 -10.73 -15.00 -8.71
CA ARG A 99 -9.88 -16.15 -8.41
C ARG A 99 -9.94 -16.59 -6.94
N ILE A 100 -10.17 -15.69 -6.01
CA ILE A 100 -10.27 -15.93 -4.57
C ILE A 100 -11.47 -15.17 -3.98
N PRO A 101 -12.71 -15.50 -4.38
CA PRO A 101 -13.91 -14.71 -4.12
C PRO A 101 -14.24 -14.51 -2.65
N ASN A 102 -13.78 -15.42 -1.78
CA ASN A 102 -14.07 -15.38 -0.34
C ASN A 102 -13.03 -14.60 0.47
N ALA A 103 -11.96 -14.09 -0.16
CA ALA A 103 -10.97 -13.31 0.55
C ALA A 103 -11.52 -11.94 0.95
N GLU A 104 -11.22 -11.52 2.19
CA GLU A 104 -11.42 -10.14 2.62
C GLU A 104 -10.30 -9.29 2.05
N ILE A 105 -10.63 -8.24 1.30
CA ILE A 105 -9.66 -7.35 0.68
C ILE A 105 -9.69 -6.00 1.38
N TYR A 106 -8.53 -5.59 1.88
CA TYR A 106 -8.28 -4.32 2.55
C TYR A 106 -7.40 -3.45 1.67
N ILE A 107 -8.00 -2.45 1.02
CA ILE A 107 -7.28 -1.46 0.23
C ILE A 107 -6.74 -0.40 1.18
N MET A 108 -5.42 -0.29 1.25
CA MET A 108 -4.76 0.68 2.12
C MET A 108 -4.56 1.99 1.38
N ALA A 109 -4.89 3.10 2.03
CA ALA A 109 -4.58 4.43 1.52
C ALA A 109 -3.08 4.56 1.21
N PHE A 110 -2.74 5.24 0.14
CA PHE A 110 -1.34 5.62 -0.12
C PHE A 110 -0.83 6.49 1.01
N TYR A 111 0.37 6.21 1.48
CA TYR A 111 1.00 6.97 2.54
C TYR A 111 1.38 8.37 2.06
N PRO A 112 1.46 9.35 2.99
CA PRO A 112 1.90 10.69 2.65
C PRO A 112 3.35 10.68 2.17
N ALA A 113 3.67 11.54 1.21
CA ALA A 113 5.05 11.85 0.85
C ALA A 113 5.44 13.21 1.42
N ASN A 114 6.74 13.52 1.40
CA ASN A 114 7.24 14.85 1.78
C ASN A 114 8.31 15.31 0.76
N LEU A 115 7.98 16.34 0.01
CA LEU A 115 8.86 16.91 -1.00
C LEU A 115 9.79 18.01 -0.41
N HIS A 116 9.61 18.39 0.85
CA HIS A 116 10.25 19.55 1.47
C HIS A 116 11.25 19.18 2.57
N LEU A 117 11.76 17.94 2.57
CA LEU A 117 12.78 17.52 3.55
C LEU A 117 14.09 18.29 3.30
N PRO A 118 14.76 18.77 4.37
CA PRO A 118 15.93 19.62 4.24
C PRO A 118 17.16 18.94 3.62
N TRP A 119 17.16 17.62 3.51
CA TRP A 119 18.22 16.81 2.89
C TRP A 119 17.91 16.35 1.47
N HIS A 120 16.80 16.80 0.86
CA HIS A 120 16.46 16.46 -0.52
C HIS A 120 17.42 17.11 -1.51
N THR A 121 17.78 16.33 -2.54
CA THR A 121 18.44 16.84 -3.74
C THR A 121 17.41 17.29 -4.77
N GLU A 122 17.83 18.11 -5.74
CA GLU A 122 16.95 18.52 -6.85
C GLU A 122 16.46 17.31 -7.67
N GLU A 123 17.33 16.31 -7.86
CA GLU A 123 16.96 15.07 -8.57
C GLU A 123 15.89 14.28 -7.80
N ALA A 124 15.99 14.18 -6.46
CA ALA A 124 15.00 13.52 -5.63
C ALA A 124 13.64 14.21 -5.72
N ILE A 125 13.62 15.56 -5.63
CA ILE A 125 12.41 16.36 -5.77
C ILE A 125 11.79 16.16 -7.16
N GLN A 126 12.61 16.19 -8.22
CA GLN A 126 12.13 16.00 -9.59
C GLN A 126 11.53 14.61 -9.81
N TRP A 127 12.14 13.58 -9.22
CA TRP A 127 11.65 12.19 -9.31
C TRP A 127 10.27 12.03 -8.65
N MET A 128 10.04 12.71 -7.53
CA MET A 128 8.78 12.59 -6.78
C MET A 128 7.81 13.76 -6.97
N LYS A 129 8.06 14.67 -7.91
CA LYS A 129 7.34 15.95 -8.08
C LYS A 129 5.81 15.83 -8.12
N LEU A 130 5.28 14.70 -8.61
CA LEU A 130 3.84 14.45 -8.66
C LEU A 130 3.28 13.82 -7.37
N ARG A 131 4.13 13.41 -6.43
CA ARG A 131 3.68 12.81 -5.15
C ARG A 131 3.33 13.89 -4.13
N THR A 132 2.59 14.89 -4.57
CA THR A 132 2.07 15.97 -3.73
C THR A 132 0.98 15.43 -2.80
N SER A 133 0.77 16.11 -1.68
CA SER A 133 -0.34 15.77 -0.75
C SER A 133 -1.69 15.78 -1.47
N GLU A 134 -1.89 16.70 -2.44
CA GLU A 134 -3.12 16.77 -3.22
C GLU A 134 -3.29 15.55 -4.14
N ASN A 135 -2.28 15.18 -4.92
CA ASN A 135 -2.36 14.01 -5.81
C ASN A 135 -2.55 12.71 -5.02
N ILE A 136 -1.86 12.56 -3.89
CA ILE A 136 -2.06 11.40 -3.00
C ILE A 136 -3.47 11.38 -2.45
N ARG A 137 -4.00 12.52 -2.01
CA ARG A 137 -5.40 12.63 -1.56
C ARG A 137 -6.38 12.24 -2.66
N MET A 138 -6.20 12.73 -3.89
CA MET A 138 -7.04 12.38 -5.03
C MET A 138 -6.99 10.87 -5.33
N CYS A 139 -5.80 10.27 -5.32
CA CYS A 139 -5.66 8.82 -5.44
C CYS A 139 -6.43 8.08 -4.35
N ASN A 140 -6.31 8.52 -3.10
CA ASN A 140 -6.97 7.88 -1.97
C ASN A 140 -8.50 7.99 -2.03
N GLU A 141 -9.06 9.08 -2.54
CA GLU A 141 -10.51 9.17 -2.81
C GLU A 141 -10.94 8.14 -3.88
N HIS A 142 -10.18 8.00 -4.97
CA HIS A 142 -10.47 6.97 -5.97
C HIS A 142 -10.32 5.54 -5.41
N LEU A 143 -9.32 5.27 -4.58
CA LEU A 143 -9.18 3.97 -3.93
C LEU A 143 -10.36 3.65 -3.02
N LYS A 144 -10.91 4.65 -2.35
CA LYS A 144 -12.11 4.53 -1.52
C LYS A 144 -13.35 4.22 -2.37
N GLU A 145 -13.50 4.88 -3.54
CA GLU A 145 -14.55 4.58 -4.50
C GLU A 145 -14.43 3.14 -5.04
N ILE A 146 -13.21 2.69 -5.37
CA ILE A 146 -12.93 1.32 -5.80
C ILE A 146 -13.30 0.32 -4.69
N ALA A 147 -12.91 0.60 -3.44
CA ALA A 147 -13.27 -0.25 -2.31
C ALA A 147 -14.79 -0.41 -2.19
N ASN A 148 -15.53 0.67 -2.28
CA ASN A 148 -17.00 0.65 -2.24
C ASN A 148 -17.58 -0.14 -3.42
N LYS A 149 -17.07 0.06 -4.63
CA LYS A 149 -17.55 -0.60 -5.85
C LYS A 149 -17.39 -2.12 -5.81
N TYR A 150 -16.28 -2.60 -5.25
CA TYR A 150 -15.93 -4.03 -5.23
C TYR A 150 -16.13 -4.69 -3.87
N GLU A 151 -16.87 -4.05 -2.97
CA GLU A 151 -17.15 -4.56 -1.62
C GLU A 151 -15.87 -4.94 -0.85
N CYS A 152 -14.86 -4.07 -0.96
CA CYS A 152 -13.61 -4.15 -0.21
C CYS A 152 -13.64 -3.20 0.98
N TYR A 153 -12.79 -3.46 1.96
CA TYR A 153 -12.54 -2.51 3.04
C TYR A 153 -11.51 -1.46 2.58
N TYR A 154 -11.68 -0.23 3.02
CA TYR A 154 -10.68 0.83 2.84
C TYR A 154 -10.08 1.18 4.20
N ILE A 155 -8.75 1.17 4.29
CA ILE A 155 -8.02 1.50 5.53
C ILE A 155 -7.14 2.72 5.30
N ASP A 156 -7.35 3.75 6.09
CA ASP A 156 -6.48 4.93 6.14
C ASP A 156 -5.62 4.89 7.41
N CYS A 157 -4.31 4.71 7.23
CA CYS A 157 -3.33 4.68 8.31
C CYS A 157 -2.58 6.02 8.47
N ASN A 158 -3.00 7.08 7.79
CA ASN A 158 -2.18 8.28 7.60
C ASN A 158 -2.23 9.28 8.74
N ALA A 159 -3.25 9.23 9.61
CA ALA A 159 -3.45 10.24 10.66
C ALA A 159 -2.22 10.45 11.57
N GLY A 160 -1.52 9.37 11.92
CA GLY A 160 -0.30 9.44 12.73
C GLY A 160 0.97 9.83 11.95
N LEU A 161 0.92 9.79 10.60
CA LEU A 161 2.07 9.95 9.72
C LEU A 161 2.23 11.36 9.15
N VAL A 162 1.19 12.18 9.19
CA VAL A 162 1.18 13.50 8.55
C VAL A 162 1.51 14.63 9.50
N ASN A 163 2.19 15.65 8.98
CA ASN A 163 2.35 16.95 9.62
C ASN A 163 1.12 17.84 9.32
N GLU A 164 1.16 19.09 9.77
CA GLU A 164 0.11 20.09 9.55
C GLU A 164 -0.19 20.41 8.08
N ASN A 165 0.76 20.15 7.19
CA ASN A 165 0.64 20.35 5.73
C ASN A 165 0.14 19.09 4.99
N GLY A 166 -0.15 18.01 5.70
CA GLY A 166 -0.54 16.74 5.09
C GLY A 166 0.61 15.95 4.48
N GLU A 167 1.86 16.33 4.79
CA GLU A 167 3.06 15.66 4.31
C GLU A 167 3.59 14.66 5.35
N GLN A 168 4.37 13.68 4.89
CA GLN A 168 5.04 12.73 5.79
C GLN A 168 5.89 13.47 6.81
N LYS A 169 5.74 13.14 8.09
CA LYS A 169 6.54 13.72 9.16
C LYS A 169 8.02 13.40 8.97
N PRO A 170 8.91 14.40 9.10
CA PRO A 170 10.35 14.18 8.91
C PRO A 170 10.96 13.09 9.78
N GLU A 171 10.46 12.91 11.02
CA GLU A 171 10.95 11.87 11.93
C GLU A 171 10.69 10.44 11.47
N TYR A 172 9.79 10.24 10.51
CA TYR A 172 9.52 8.93 9.90
C TYR A 172 10.20 8.78 8.54
N ALA A 173 10.60 9.89 7.91
CA ALA A 173 11.02 9.92 6.52
C ALA A 173 12.46 9.48 6.33
N ILE A 174 12.69 8.57 5.37
CA ILE A 174 14.02 8.25 4.85
C ILE A 174 14.37 9.21 3.71
N ASP A 175 13.51 9.26 2.70
CA ASP A 175 13.72 10.00 1.45
C ASP A 175 12.47 10.77 0.99
N GLY A 176 11.51 10.94 1.87
CA GLY A 176 10.24 11.62 1.58
C GLY A 176 9.15 10.72 1.01
N VAL A 177 9.45 9.44 0.74
CA VAL A 177 8.49 8.40 0.33
C VAL A 177 8.56 7.21 1.29
N HIS A 178 9.75 6.68 1.51
CA HIS A 178 9.98 5.54 2.39
C HIS A 178 10.07 5.97 3.85
N MET A 179 9.67 5.06 4.74
CA MET A 179 9.61 5.29 6.18
C MET A 179 10.57 4.38 6.96
N TYR A 180 11.08 4.89 8.06
CA TYR A 180 11.69 4.07 9.11
C TYR A 180 10.66 3.20 9.84
N ALA A 181 11.12 2.22 10.60
CA ALA A 181 10.26 1.30 11.35
C ALA A 181 9.30 1.99 12.33
N ASN A 182 9.68 3.15 12.89
CA ASN A 182 8.81 3.95 13.75
C ASN A 182 7.55 4.49 13.05
N GLY A 183 7.63 4.79 11.75
CA GLY A 183 6.46 5.12 10.93
C GLY A 183 5.53 3.91 10.79
N TYR A 184 6.08 2.74 10.52
CA TYR A 184 5.30 1.50 10.41
C TYR A 184 4.66 1.04 11.72
N LEU A 185 5.18 1.43 12.88
CA LEU A 185 4.50 1.18 14.15
C LEU A 185 3.16 1.95 14.23
N ASN A 186 3.09 3.17 13.68
CA ASN A 186 1.82 3.90 13.58
C ASN A 186 0.84 3.20 12.62
N VAL A 187 1.33 2.70 11.49
CA VAL A 187 0.52 1.91 10.55
C VAL A 187 -0.04 0.67 11.24
N PHE A 188 0.79 -0.05 11.99
CA PHE A 188 0.40 -1.26 12.71
C PHE A 188 -0.71 -1.00 13.72
N GLU A 189 -0.69 0.11 14.45
CA GLU A 189 -1.74 0.45 15.43
C GLU A 189 -3.13 0.52 14.81
N VAL A 190 -3.23 0.88 13.52
CA VAL A 190 -4.50 0.86 12.78
C VAL A 190 -4.80 -0.54 12.25
N VAL A 191 -3.82 -1.18 11.60
CA VAL A 191 -3.99 -2.46 10.91
C VAL A 191 -4.30 -3.60 11.88
N LYS A 192 -3.75 -3.59 13.10
CA LYS A 192 -3.89 -4.68 14.08
C LYS A 192 -5.34 -5.09 14.38
N SER A 193 -6.29 -4.16 14.31
CA SER A 193 -7.71 -4.44 14.55
C SER A 193 -8.36 -5.30 13.46
N TYR A 194 -7.72 -5.46 12.32
CA TYR A 194 -8.19 -6.25 11.18
C TYR A 194 -7.49 -7.59 11.04
N LEU A 195 -6.49 -7.89 11.88
CA LEU A 195 -5.71 -9.13 11.79
C LEU A 195 -6.44 -10.35 12.36
N ASN A 196 -7.37 -10.16 13.27
CA ASN A 196 -8.13 -11.24 13.94
C ASN A 196 -9.34 -11.69 13.11
#